data_cf30095dda0ef20faec5ead1dfa06d46
#
_entry.id   cf30095dda0ef20faec5ead1dfa06d46
#
_cell.length_a   1.000
_cell.length_b   1.000
_cell.length_c   1.000
_cell.angle_alpha   90.00
_cell.angle_beta   90.00
_cell.angle_gamma   90.00
#
_symmetry.space_group_name_H-M   'P 1'
#
loop_
_entity.id
_entity.type
_entity.pdbx_description
1 polymer ?
#
loop_
_entity_poly.entity_id
_entity_poly.type
_entity_poly.pdbx_seq_one_letter_code
_entity_poly.pdbx_strand_id
1 'polypeptide(L)'
;MASTTTVTEYGYIYCLSSVPLNRKPYREGETGVFNVGWTTKDMMTTIEEMENNAGSPREFTLEFAKRVKSPSRKSETVHDTLDDYDTRIYEMFDFFECKISQIRQIFNTFNGEWFVEP
;
A
#
# COMPACT_ATOMS: atom_id res chain seq x y z
N MET A 1 3.52 35.13 18.72
CA MET A 1 4.12 34.39 17.62
C MET A 1 3.70 32.92 17.72
N ALA A 2 2.99 32.50 16.77
CA ALA A 2 2.62 31.11 16.73
C ALA A 2 3.81 30.27 16.27
N SER A 3 4.37 29.49 17.16
CA SER A 3 5.26 28.45 16.71
C SER A 3 4.41 27.38 16.06
N THR A 4 4.50 27.25 14.80
CA THR A 4 3.97 26.08 14.12
C THR A 4 4.79 24.89 14.55
N THR A 5 4.25 24.16 15.49
CA THR A 5 4.79 22.85 15.80
C THR A 5 4.38 21.93 14.66
N THR A 6 5.32 21.63 13.80
CA THR A 6 5.07 20.63 12.77
C THR A 6 5.05 19.27 13.46
N VAL A 7 3.85 18.73 13.68
CA VAL A 7 3.73 17.39 14.20
C VAL A 7 4.06 16.42 13.07
N THR A 8 5.17 15.71 13.23
CA THR A 8 5.52 14.67 12.28
C THR A 8 4.61 13.47 12.51
N GLU A 9 3.81 13.18 11.52
CA GLU A 9 2.90 12.04 11.57
C GLU A 9 3.61 10.78 11.10
N TYR A 10 3.52 9.74 11.91
CA TYR A 10 4.00 8.40 11.55
C TYR A 10 2.82 7.50 11.22
N GLY A 11 3.03 6.58 10.34
CA GLY A 11 2.05 5.58 10.00
C GLY A 11 2.67 4.55 9.09
N TYR A 12 1.81 3.83 8.37
CA TYR A 12 2.24 2.73 7.53
C TYR A 12 1.92 3.01 6.07
N ILE A 13 2.85 2.66 5.20
CA ILE A 13 2.55 2.38 3.81
C ILE A 13 2.48 0.87 3.66
N TYR A 14 1.58 0.38 2.84
CA TYR A 14 1.33 -1.06 2.76
C TYR A 14 1.05 -1.52 1.34
N CYS A 15 1.27 -2.81 1.14
CA CYS A 15 0.94 -3.50 -0.10
C CYS A 15 0.10 -4.73 0.26
N LEU A 16 -1.11 -4.76 -0.29
CA LEU A 16 -2.05 -5.85 -0.08
C LEU A 16 -2.33 -6.56 -1.39
N SER A 17 -2.47 -7.87 -1.34
CA SER A 17 -2.99 -8.65 -2.45
C SER A 17 -4.39 -9.16 -2.12
N SER A 18 -5.12 -9.60 -3.12
CA SER A 18 -6.47 -10.16 -2.94
C SER A 18 -6.64 -11.33 -3.87
N VAL A 19 -6.99 -12.49 -3.31
CA VAL A 19 -7.27 -13.69 -4.12
C VAL A 19 -8.39 -13.44 -5.12
N PRO A 20 -9.53 -12.82 -4.75
CA PRO A 20 -10.58 -12.53 -5.72
C PRO A 20 -10.12 -11.68 -6.91
N LEU A 21 -9.27 -10.70 -6.70
CA LEU A 21 -8.79 -9.82 -7.78
C LEU A 21 -7.75 -10.51 -8.66
N ASN A 22 -6.94 -11.37 -8.09
CA ASN A 22 -5.91 -12.13 -8.82
C ASN A 22 -6.42 -13.47 -9.35
N ARG A 23 -7.61 -13.89 -8.92
CA ARG A 23 -8.23 -15.18 -9.22
C ARG A 23 -7.48 -16.39 -8.67
N LYS A 24 -6.42 -16.15 -7.92
CA LYS A 24 -5.59 -17.16 -7.26
C LYS A 24 -4.69 -16.45 -6.26
N PRO A 25 -4.07 -17.17 -5.32
CA PRO A 25 -3.02 -16.58 -4.49
C PRO A 25 -1.89 -16.07 -5.35
N TYR A 26 -1.35 -14.90 -4.99
CA TYR A 26 -0.24 -14.31 -5.70
C TYR A 26 1.02 -15.16 -5.56
N ARG A 27 1.75 -15.34 -6.64
CA ARG A 27 3.05 -16.01 -6.65
C ARG A 27 4.15 -15.04 -7.04
N GLU A 28 5.27 -15.11 -6.33
CA GLU A 28 6.44 -14.28 -6.60
C GLU A 28 6.86 -14.39 -8.08
N GLY A 29 7.19 -13.25 -8.67
CA GLY A 29 7.62 -13.16 -10.07
C GLY A 29 6.49 -13.00 -11.08
N GLU A 30 5.25 -13.21 -10.66
CA GLU A 30 4.09 -13.00 -11.53
C GLU A 30 3.61 -11.55 -11.48
N THR A 31 2.90 -11.12 -12.50
CA THR A 31 2.13 -9.89 -12.46
C THR A 31 0.87 -10.13 -11.64
N GLY A 32 0.60 -9.26 -10.72
CA GLY A 32 -0.58 -9.33 -9.86
C GLY A 32 -1.25 -7.99 -9.70
N VAL A 33 -2.41 -7.99 -9.05
CA VAL A 33 -3.15 -6.78 -8.71
C VAL A 33 -2.96 -6.52 -7.22
N PHE A 34 -2.44 -5.33 -6.90
CA PHE A 34 -2.11 -4.95 -5.52
C PHE A 34 -2.77 -3.65 -5.13
N ASN A 35 -3.23 -3.59 -3.88
CA ASN A 35 -3.64 -2.34 -3.26
C ASN A 35 -2.43 -1.74 -2.56
N VAL A 36 -2.09 -0.51 -2.90
CA VAL A 36 -1.00 0.23 -2.27
C VAL A 36 -1.58 1.48 -1.64
N GLY A 37 -1.47 1.58 -0.34
CA GLY A 37 -2.04 2.71 0.38
C GLY A 37 -1.28 3.04 1.65
N TRP A 38 -1.92 3.84 2.48
CA TRP A 38 -1.34 4.29 3.74
C TRP A 38 -2.40 4.37 4.82
N THR A 39 -1.93 4.34 6.07
CA THR A 39 -2.80 4.49 7.23
C THR A 39 -1.99 5.01 8.41
N THR A 40 -2.66 5.76 9.30
CA THR A 40 -2.10 6.11 10.60
C THR A 40 -2.65 5.21 11.71
N LYS A 41 -3.55 4.32 11.34
CA LYS A 41 -4.16 3.35 12.24
C LYS A 41 -3.33 2.07 12.29
N ASP A 42 -3.69 1.20 13.21
CA ASP A 42 -3.19 -0.17 13.24
C ASP A 42 -3.51 -0.89 11.92
N MET A 43 -2.56 -1.67 11.42
CA MET A 43 -2.71 -2.35 10.12
C MET A 43 -3.89 -3.32 10.08
N MET A 44 -4.12 -4.07 11.16
CA MET A 44 -5.23 -5.03 11.19
C MET A 44 -6.58 -4.32 11.16
N THR A 45 -6.69 -3.22 11.89
CA THR A 45 -7.90 -2.37 11.86
C THR A 45 -8.13 -1.82 10.46
N THR A 46 -7.08 -1.37 9.81
CA THR A 46 -7.17 -0.82 8.45
C THR A 46 -7.66 -1.88 7.46
N ILE A 47 -7.13 -3.08 7.52
CA ILE A 47 -7.54 -4.19 6.65
C ILE A 47 -9.00 -4.55 6.90
N GLU A 48 -9.42 -4.67 8.17
CA GLU A 48 -10.82 -4.95 8.51
C GLU A 48 -11.76 -3.89 7.95
N GLU A 49 -11.42 -2.62 8.11
CA GLU A 49 -12.24 -1.53 7.58
C GLU A 49 -12.35 -1.60 6.06
N MET A 50 -11.26 -1.90 5.37
CA MET A 50 -11.27 -2.05 3.92
C MET A 50 -12.15 -3.20 3.48
N GLU A 51 -12.05 -4.35 4.13
CA GLU A 51 -12.87 -5.52 3.82
C GLU A 51 -14.34 -5.26 4.04
N ASN A 52 -14.68 -4.53 5.10
CA ASN A 52 -16.07 -4.20 5.43
C ASN A 52 -16.65 -3.13 4.51
N ASN A 53 -15.84 -2.16 4.09
CA ASN A 53 -16.31 -1.02 3.30
C ASN A 53 -16.36 -1.29 1.80
N ALA A 54 -15.79 -2.38 1.34
CA ALA A 54 -15.74 -2.69 -0.08
C ALA A 54 -17.06 -3.19 -0.67
N GLY A 55 -18.13 -3.29 0.13
CA GLY A 55 -19.45 -3.71 -0.33
C GLY A 55 -19.58 -5.18 -0.68
N SER A 56 -18.49 -5.90 -0.77
CA SER A 56 -18.42 -7.34 -0.87
C SER A 56 -17.20 -7.83 -0.10
N PRO A 57 -17.26 -9.00 0.52
CA PRO A 57 -16.13 -9.50 1.27
C PRO A 57 -14.95 -9.71 0.32
N ARG A 58 -13.96 -8.82 0.42
CA ARG A 58 -12.69 -8.98 -0.26
C ARG A 58 -11.69 -9.41 0.80
N GLU A 59 -11.06 -10.52 0.56
CA GLU A 59 -10.01 -11.00 1.45
C GLU A 59 -8.70 -10.37 1.01
N PHE A 60 -8.12 -9.56 1.89
CA PHE A 60 -6.82 -8.96 1.64
C PHE A 60 -5.74 -9.70 2.41
N THR A 61 -4.62 -9.94 1.73
CA THR A 61 -3.42 -10.46 2.35
C THR A 61 -2.40 -9.34 2.44
N LEU A 62 -1.87 -9.11 3.63
CA LEU A 62 -0.80 -8.13 3.81
C LEU A 62 0.50 -8.73 3.29
N GLU A 63 0.95 -8.25 2.15
CA GLU A 63 2.21 -8.70 1.56
C GLU A 63 3.40 -8.08 2.30
N PHE A 64 3.37 -6.77 2.50
CA PHE A 64 4.33 -6.07 3.35
C PHE A 64 3.82 -4.70 3.74
N ALA A 65 4.39 -4.16 4.81
CA ALA A 65 4.09 -2.82 5.30
C ALA A 65 5.32 -2.22 5.94
N LYS A 66 5.47 -0.92 5.82
CA LYS A 66 6.62 -0.19 6.38
C LYS A 66 6.12 1.01 7.17
N ARG A 67 6.64 1.17 8.39
CA ARG A 67 6.35 2.33 9.22
C ARG A 67 7.25 3.47 8.78
N VAL A 68 6.63 4.58 8.38
CA VAL A 68 7.35 5.73 7.80
C VAL A 68 6.81 7.04 8.36
N LYS A 69 7.59 8.10 8.21
CA LYS A 69 7.11 9.47 8.43
C LYS A 69 6.25 9.89 7.25
N SER A 70 5.21 10.68 7.53
CA SER A 70 4.35 11.26 6.50
C SER A 70 3.86 10.20 5.51
N PRO A 71 3.13 9.17 5.99
CA PRO A 71 2.75 8.04 5.15
C PRO A 71 1.91 8.44 3.94
N SER A 72 1.08 9.47 4.06
CA SER A 72 0.29 9.99 2.95
C SER A 72 1.17 10.43 1.78
N ARG A 73 2.21 11.20 2.07
CA ARG A 73 3.16 11.68 1.05
C ARG A 73 3.97 10.54 0.44
N LYS A 74 4.40 9.59 1.27
CA LYS A 74 5.13 8.42 0.79
C LYS A 74 4.27 7.58 -0.15
N SER A 75 3.01 7.37 0.22
CA SER A 75 2.05 6.66 -0.62
C SER A 75 1.83 7.36 -1.96
N GLU A 76 1.69 8.69 -1.93
CA GLU A 76 1.56 9.50 -3.14
C GLU A 76 2.77 9.31 -4.06
N THR A 77 3.98 9.32 -3.50
CA THR A 77 5.21 9.08 -4.27
C THR A 77 5.21 7.69 -4.89
N VAL A 78 4.75 6.67 -4.16
CA VAL A 78 4.63 5.31 -4.70
C VAL A 78 3.65 5.29 -5.86
N HIS A 79 2.48 5.90 -5.68
CA HIS A 79 1.44 5.97 -6.71
C HIS A 79 1.95 6.68 -7.97
N ASP A 80 2.61 7.81 -7.81
CA ASP A 80 3.15 8.58 -8.94
C ASP A 80 4.21 7.77 -9.70
N THR A 81 5.08 7.07 -8.98
CA THR A 81 6.10 6.24 -9.59
C THR A 81 5.48 5.07 -10.37
N LEU A 82 4.48 4.43 -9.78
CA LEU A 82 3.76 3.33 -10.46
C LEU A 82 2.97 3.83 -11.65
N ASP A 83 2.40 5.02 -11.58
CA ASP A 83 1.69 5.65 -12.71
C ASP A 83 2.63 5.90 -13.90
N ASP A 84 3.89 6.23 -13.64
CA ASP A 84 4.89 6.41 -14.70
C ASP A 84 5.12 5.12 -15.49
N TYR A 85 4.83 3.96 -14.90
CA TYR A 85 4.90 2.67 -15.56
C TYR A 85 3.56 2.21 -16.15
N ASP A 86 2.54 3.07 -16.09
CA ASP A 86 1.19 2.78 -16.62
C ASP A 86 0.58 1.51 -16.00
N THR A 87 0.72 1.38 -14.69
CA THR A 87 0.27 0.17 -13.97
C THR A 87 -1.06 0.35 -13.23
N ARG A 88 -1.55 1.59 -13.09
CA ARG A 88 -2.78 1.86 -12.34
C ARG A 88 -4.01 1.29 -13.05
N ILE A 89 -4.88 0.70 -12.26
CA ILE A 89 -6.18 0.25 -12.74
C ILE A 89 -7.15 1.41 -12.54
N TYR A 90 -7.62 2.01 -13.64
CA TYR A 90 -8.41 3.27 -13.63
C TYR A 90 -9.66 3.23 -12.77
N GLU A 91 -10.32 2.10 -12.72
CA GLU A 91 -11.59 1.96 -12.01
C GLU A 91 -11.41 1.76 -10.51
N MET A 92 -10.17 1.55 -10.07
CA MET A 92 -9.81 1.30 -8.68
C MET A 92 -8.53 2.07 -8.37
N PHE A 93 -8.67 3.31 -7.93
CA PHE A 93 -7.57 4.29 -7.84
C PHE A 93 -6.33 3.83 -7.08
N ASP A 94 -6.49 2.99 -6.07
CA ASP A 94 -5.37 2.53 -5.25
C ASP A 94 -4.86 1.14 -5.64
N PHE A 95 -5.34 0.62 -6.76
CA PHE A 95 -4.95 -0.69 -7.26
C PHE A 95 -4.02 -0.58 -8.46
N PHE A 96 -3.03 -1.45 -8.48
CA PHE A 96 -2.00 -1.45 -9.51
C PHE A 96 -1.76 -2.88 -9.99
N GLU A 97 -1.66 -3.04 -11.30
CA GLU A 97 -1.31 -4.32 -11.91
C GLU A 97 0.15 -4.29 -12.30
N CYS A 98 0.97 -5.02 -11.56
CA CYS A 98 2.42 -5.00 -11.76
C CYS A 98 3.05 -6.19 -11.03
N LYS A 99 4.37 -6.29 -11.13
CA LYS A 99 5.12 -7.23 -10.29
C LYS A 99 5.33 -6.62 -8.92
N ILE A 100 5.20 -7.43 -7.88
CA ILE A 100 5.38 -6.98 -6.51
C ILE A 100 6.78 -6.39 -6.26
N SER A 101 7.78 -6.87 -7.01
CA SER A 101 9.15 -6.35 -6.90
C SER A 101 9.25 -4.87 -7.27
N GLN A 102 8.39 -4.38 -8.16
CA GLN A 102 8.35 -2.95 -8.51
C GLN A 102 7.91 -2.11 -7.31
N ILE A 103 6.90 -2.57 -6.59
CA ILE A 103 6.41 -1.89 -5.39
C ILE A 103 7.46 -1.97 -4.28
N ARG A 104 8.03 -3.14 -4.07
CA ARG A 104 9.07 -3.38 -3.06
C ARG A 104 10.27 -2.44 -3.23
N GLN A 105 10.74 -2.28 -4.48
CA GLN A 105 11.87 -1.40 -4.79
C GLN A 105 11.59 0.04 -4.39
N ILE A 106 10.37 0.52 -4.62
CA ILE A 106 9.99 1.88 -4.25
C ILE A 106 9.98 2.02 -2.73
N PHE A 107 9.39 1.06 -2.02
CA PHE A 107 9.35 1.08 -0.56
C PHE A 107 10.76 1.07 0.05
N ASN A 108 11.71 0.38 -0.60
CA ASN A 108 13.09 0.32 -0.13
C ASN A 108 13.81 1.67 -0.19
N THR A 109 13.33 2.61 -0.99
CA THR A 109 13.93 3.95 -1.07
C THR A 109 13.59 4.84 0.13
N PHE A 110 12.58 4.47 0.91
CA PHE A 110 12.15 5.27 2.05
C PHE A 110 12.82 4.82 3.33
N ASN A 111 13.13 5.79 4.19
CA ASN A 111 13.57 5.52 5.55
C ASN A 111 12.38 5.06 6.39
N GLY A 112 12.59 4.04 7.19
CA GLY A 112 11.53 3.52 8.05
C GLY A 112 11.85 2.13 8.54
N GLU A 113 10.88 1.55 9.25
CA GLU A 113 11.01 0.21 9.81
C GLU A 113 9.96 -0.71 9.20
N TRP A 114 10.40 -1.88 8.74
CA TRP A 114 9.46 -2.86 8.24
C TRP A 114 8.59 -3.39 9.39
N PHE A 115 7.28 -3.32 9.18
CA PHE A 115 6.30 -3.95 10.07
C PHE A 115 6.08 -5.40 9.64
N VAL A 116 5.92 -5.60 8.34
CA VAL A 116 5.96 -6.91 7.71
C VAL A 116 6.93 -6.80 6.54
N GLU A 117 8.00 -7.58 6.58
CA GLU A 117 9.03 -7.56 5.54
C GLU A 117 8.54 -8.21 4.25
N PRO A 118 9.00 -7.67 3.11
CA PRO A 118 8.67 -8.28 1.82
C PRO A 118 9.23 -9.69 1.68
#